data_d8389dbe0ddd56b2564c1e3baae6302f
#
_entry.id   d8389dbe0ddd56b2564c1e3baae6302f
#
_cell.length_a   1.000
_cell.length_b   1.000
_cell.length_c   1.000
_cell.angle_alpha   90.00
_cell.angle_beta   90.00
_cell.angle_gamma   90.00
#
_symmetry.space_group_name_H-M   'P 1'
#
loop_
_entity.id
_entity.type
_entity.pdbx_description
1 polymer ?
#
loop_
_entity_poly.entity_id
_entity_poly.type
_entity_poly.pdbx_seq_one_letter_code
_entity_poly.pdbx_strand_id
1 'polypeptide(L)'
;MARLIIEADGGSRGNPGPAGSGAVVIDGDSGEILVEIAKFIGLATNNVAEYIALISGLEWVVQNRPGDSVAVRMDSKLVIEQMRGNWKIKHPDMQQLAIRANQLASGLDVEYHWIPREQNSRADALANKAMDESEDSIAETPAAPAVPSAQKHQISSVVEFNRSAPSSVRAPGGVTEPLTTVILVRHGRTALTESKKISGSGGENPFLSEAGIEDAKAVARELAKVGTSGPWAHLQPPAAIVASPINRTVHTATIIGQHLGLSVETNDDIAEIAFGDWDGHTNDEVLANWPDEFRRWQGSWDVAPPNGESLDAFDIRVQRGRRDILKKFAGKTVVVVSHVMPTRGFLRAANEGGISAYWRPQISPCSISIVRFWGDQAAEIVTMNSTSHLV
;
A
#
# COMPACT_ATOMS: atom_id res chain seq x y z
N MET A 1 -6.49 -12.95 31.74
CA MET A 1 -5.71 -12.35 30.67
C MET A 1 -4.37 -13.04 30.70
N ALA A 2 -4.00 -13.70 29.63
CA ALA A 2 -2.69 -14.33 29.53
C ALA A 2 -1.62 -13.23 29.31
N ARG A 3 -0.40 -13.50 29.74
CA ARG A 3 0.73 -12.60 29.52
C ARG A 3 1.52 -13.09 28.31
N LEU A 4 1.57 -12.32 27.24
CA LEU A 4 2.37 -12.61 26.07
C LEU A 4 3.74 -11.95 26.16
N ILE A 5 4.75 -12.57 25.54
CA ILE A 5 6.09 -12.01 25.39
C ILE A 5 6.37 -11.89 23.89
N ILE A 6 6.76 -10.70 23.44
CA ILE A 6 7.30 -10.48 22.09
C ILE A 6 8.81 -10.31 22.22
N GLU A 7 9.59 -11.20 21.62
CA GLU A 7 11.01 -10.99 21.37
C GLU A 7 11.18 -10.53 19.94
N ALA A 8 11.87 -9.41 19.71
CA ALA A 8 12.01 -8.83 18.37
C ALA A 8 13.44 -8.30 18.14
N ASP A 9 13.94 -8.51 16.93
CA ASP A 9 15.25 -8.06 16.48
C ASP A 9 15.24 -7.72 14.99
N GLY A 10 16.06 -6.76 14.60
CA GLY A 10 16.23 -6.37 13.20
C GLY A 10 17.68 -6.09 12.88
N GLY A 11 18.11 -6.50 11.69
CA GLY A 11 19.48 -6.31 11.25
C GLY A 11 19.58 -5.89 9.79
N SER A 12 20.72 -5.29 9.44
CA SER A 12 21.07 -5.02 8.04
C SER A 12 22.54 -5.34 7.77
N ARG A 13 22.81 -5.94 6.61
CA ARG A 13 24.20 -6.20 6.13
C ARG A 13 24.73 -4.97 5.42
N GLY A 14 25.22 -4.02 6.18
CA GLY A 14 25.51 -2.65 5.81
C GLY A 14 24.44 -1.70 6.38
N ASN A 15 24.69 -0.38 6.36
CA ASN A 15 23.75 0.57 6.97
C ASN A 15 23.62 1.85 6.12
N PRO A 16 22.70 1.91 5.13
CA PRO A 16 21.71 0.87 4.77
C PRO A 16 22.30 -0.32 3.99
N GLY A 17 21.59 -1.47 4.03
CA GLY A 17 21.95 -2.70 3.33
C GLY A 17 20.79 -3.68 3.27
N PRO A 18 20.98 -4.90 2.71
CA PRO A 18 20.01 -5.96 2.81
C PRO A 18 19.63 -6.19 4.27
N ALA A 19 18.34 -6.04 4.59
CA ALA A 19 17.84 -6.02 5.95
C ALA A 19 16.75 -7.09 6.17
N GLY A 20 16.71 -7.62 7.38
CA GLY A 20 15.72 -8.58 7.82
C GLY A 20 15.25 -8.27 9.23
N SER A 21 14.05 -8.68 9.55
CA SER A 21 13.47 -8.61 10.89
C SER A 21 12.99 -9.95 11.36
N GLY A 22 13.13 -10.22 12.66
CA GLY A 22 12.66 -11.41 13.34
C GLY A 22 11.79 -11.04 14.54
N ALA A 23 10.66 -11.71 14.70
CA ALA A 23 9.82 -11.59 15.89
C ALA A 23 9.34 -12.98 16.33
N VAL A 24 9.30 -13.18 17.64
CA VAL A 24 8.77 -14.40 18.28
C VAL A 24 7.72 -13.98 19.29
N VAL A 25 6.53 -14.57 19.21
CA VAL A 25 5.49 -14.39 20.23
C VAL A 25 5.40 -15.65 21.07
N ILE A 26 5.51 -15.49 22.37
CA ILE A 26 5.60 -16.55 23.35
C ILE A 26 4.47 -16.37 24.37
N ASP A 27 3.81 -17.45 24.72
CA ASP A 27 2.92 -17.48 25.88
C ASP A 27 3.76 -17.38 27.16
N GLY A 28 3.57 -16.32 27.92
CA GLY A 28 4.40 -16.02 29.09
C GLY A 28 4.16 -16.95 30.29
N ASP A 29 3.03 -17.64 30.30
CA ASP A 29 2.67 -18.58 31.39
C ASP A 29 3.21 -19.97 31.11
N SER A 30 3.13 -20.45 29.88
CA SER A 30 3.60 -21.79 29.49
C SER A 30 5.03 -21.80 28.93
N GLY A 31 5.50 -20.67 28.41
CA GLY A 31 6.77 -20.58 27.67
C GLY A 31 6.69 -21.15 26.25
N GLU A 32 5.50 -21.48 25.76
CA GLU A 32 5.28 -22.01 24.42
C GLU A 32 5.44 -20.92 23.36
N ILE A 33 6.12 -21.22 22.26
CA ILE A 33 6.22 -20.33 21.10
C ILE A 33 4.91 -20.43 20.32
N LEU A 34 4.19 -19.32 20.19
CA LEU A 34 2.94 -19.24 19.46
C LEU A 34 3.19 -19.00 17.97
N VAL A 35 4.15 -18.13 17.66
CA VAL A 35 4.55 -17.83 16.27
C VAL A 35 5.99 -17.35 16.20
N GLU A 36 6.65 -17.72 15.12
CA GLU A 36 7.94 -17.18 14.68
C GLU A 36 7.74 -16.48 13.33
N ILE A 37 8.18 -15.22 13.24
CA ILE A 37 8.01 -14.37 12.08
C ILE A 37 9.38 -13.89 11.62
N ALA A 38 9.74 -14.19 10.37
CA ALA A 38 10.92 -13.67 9.71
C ALA A 38 10.48 -12.88 8.46
N LYS A 39 10.93 -11.63 8.31
CA LYS A 39 10.59 -10.79 7.15
C LYS A 39 11.84 -10.22 6.50
N PHE A 40 11.98 -10.42 5.21
CA PHE A 40 12.98 -9.76 4.39
C PHE A 40 12.49 -8.35 3.99
N ILE A 41 13.24 -7.33 4.38
CA ILE A 41 12.82 -5.93 4.23
C ILE A 41 13.34 -5.31 2.92
N GLY A 42 14.30 -5.97 2.26
CA GLY A 42 15.04 -5.37 1.16
C GLY A 42 16.14 -4.46 1.67
N LEU A 43 16.33 -3.29 1.06
CA LEU A 43 17.40 -2.35 1.45
C LEU A 43 16.88 -1.42 2.55
N ALA A 44 17.39 -1.55 3.77
CA ALA A 44 17.00 -0.72 4.89
C ALA A 44 18.14 -0.50 5.90
N THR A 45 17.93 0.43 6.84
CA THR A 45 18.85 0.61 7.97
C THR A 45 18.53 -0.36 9.10
N ASN A 46 19.49 -0.61 9.98
CA ASN A 46 19.29 -1.44 11.16
C ASN A 46 18.09 -0.97 12.01
N ASN A 47 17.97 0.32 12.26
CA ASN A 47 16.89 0.86 13.08
C ASN A 47 15.50 0.66 12.45
N VAL A 48 15.39 0.72 11.13
CA VAL A 48 14.16 0.42 10.40
C VAL A 48 13.78 -1.05 10.59
N ALA A 49 14.75 -1.97 10.47
CA ALA A 49 14.54 -3.39 10.65
C ALA A 49 14.07 -3.72 12.09
N GLU A 50 14.62 -3.08 13.08
CA GLU A 50 14.24 -3.21 14.49
C GLU A 50 12.78 -2.79 14.73
N TYR A 51 12.34 -1.65 14.16
CA TYR A 51 10.94 -1.23 14.25
C TYR A 51 9.99 -2.20 13.53
N ILE A 52 10.38 -2.71 12.37
CA ILE A 52 9.56 -3.68 11.62
C ILE A 52 9.41 -4.98 12.40
N ALA A 53 10.44 -5.43 13.11
CA ALA A 53 10.37 -6.58 13.98
C ALA A 53 9.33 -6.39 15.10
N LEU A 54 9.41 -5.25 15.81
CA LEU A 54 8.42 -4.88 16.83
C LEU A 54 6.99 -4.85 16.28
N ILE A 55 6.79 -4.16 15.14
CA ILE A 55 5.49 -4.04 14.47
C ILE A 55 4.94 -5.42 14.11
N SER A 56 5.76 -6.33 13.58
CA SER A 56 5.33 -7.66 13.19
C SER A 56 4.81 -8.49 14.37
N GLY A 57 5.48 -8.43 15.51
CA GLY A 57 5.01 -9.08 16.74
C GLY A 57 3.71 -8.48 17.26
N LEU A 58 3.60 -7.14 17.30
CA LEU A 58 2.39 -6.44 17.74
C LEU A 58 1.20 -6.71 16.80
N GLU A 59 1.41 -6.72 15.48
CA GLU A 59 0.37 -7.05 14.48
C GLU A 59 -0.22 -8.44 14.74
N TRP A 60 0.64 -9.43 14.96
CA TRP A 60 0.17 -10.78 15.25
C TRP A 60 -0.65 -10.84 16.54
N VAL A 61 -0.22 -10.16 17.61
CA VAL A 61 -0.97 -10.11 18.89
C VAL A 61 -2.33 -9.45 18.70
N VAL A 62 -2.40 -8.30 18.02
CA VAL A 62 -3.67 -7.60 17.76
C VAL A 62 -4.65 -8.48 16.98
N GLN A 63 -4.15 -9.28 16.04
CA GLN A 63 -4.99 -10.15 15.20
C GLN A 63 -5.45 -11.42 15.92
N ASN A 64 -4.59 -12.04 16.75
CA ASN A 64 -4.82 -13.38 17.28
C ASN A 64 -5.14 -13.41 18.78
N ARG A 65 -4.70 -12.42 19.54
CA ARG A 65 -4.82 -12.35 21.01
C ARG A 65 -5.19 -10.95 21.52
N PRO A 66 -6.24 -10.32 20.97
CA PRO A 66 -6.66 -8.99 21.39
C PRO A 66 -7.14 -9.01 22.84
N GLY A 67 -6.50 -8.20 23.67
CA GLY A 67 -6.84 -8.06 25.10
C GLY A 67 -5.92 -8.78 26.08
N ASP A 68 -4.92 -9.52 25.62
CA ASP A 68 -3.85 -10.04 26.49
C ASP A 68 -2.81 -8.95 26.78
N SER A 69 -2.15 -9.01 27.94
CA SER A 69 -1.04 -8.12 28.26
C SER A 69 0.23 -8.58 27.55
N VAL A 70 1.05 -7.62 27.13
CA VAL A 70 2.23 -7.88 26.28
C VAL A 70 3.50 -7.32 26.90
N ALA A 71 4.52 -8.15 27.08
CA ALA A 71 5.87 -7.73 27.42
C ALA A 71 6.76 -7.78 26.17
N VAL A 72 7.10 -6.63 25.60
CA VAL A 72 8.04 -6.52 24.48
C VAL A 72 9.46 -6.54 25.01
N ARG A 73 10.32 -7.41 24.44
CA ARG A 73 11.73 -7.56 24.77
C ARG A 73 12.59 -7.38 23.54
N MET A 74 13.51 -6.43 23.56
CA MET A 74 14.44 -6.14 22.46
C MET A 74 15.80 -5.76 23.00
N ASP A 75 16.84 -6.02 22.24
CA ASP A 75 18.21 -5.55 22.51
C ASP A 75 18.50 -4.18 21.88
N SER A 76 17.56 -3.64 21.08
CA SER A 76 17.57 -2.27 20.59
C SER A 76 17.17 -1.28 21.67
N LYS A 77 18.17 -0.73 22.38
CA LYS A 77 17.93 0.32 23.39
C LYS A 77 17.25 1.55 22.79
N LEU A 78 17.57 1.85 21.52
CA LEU A 78 16.98 3.00 20.82
C LEU A 78 15.47 2.83 20.66
N VAL A 79 15.01 1.71 20.12
CA VAL A 79 13.57 1.44 19.90
C VAL A 79 12.84 1.40 21.25
N ILE A 80 13.36 0.69 22.25
CA ILE A 80 12.74 0.59 23.57
C ILE A 80 12.57 1.97 24.25
N GLU A 81 13.61 2.80 24.24
CA GLU A 81 13.55 4.12 24.89
C GLU A 81 12.64 5.10 24.09
N GLN A 82 12.55 4.96 22.80
CA GLN A 82 11.64 5.72 21.96
C GLN A 82 10.17 5.30 22.19
N MET A 83 9.89 4.02 22.28
CA MET A 83 8.54 3.50 22.55
C MET A 83 8.05 3.80 23.98
N ARG A 84 8.98 3.91 24.95
CA ARG A 84 8.69 4.41 26.30
C ARG A 84 8.46 5.93 26.35
N GLY A 85 8.73 6.67 25.26
CA GLY A 85 8.65 8.13 25.21
C GLY A 85 9.84 8.87 25.85
N ASN A 86 10.89 8.15 26.26
CA ASN A 86 12.07 8.74 26.89
C ASN A 86 12.98 9.44 25.89
N TRP A 87 13.03 8.94 24.64
CA TRP A 87 13.87 9.51 23.59
C TRP A 87 13.04 10.04 22.43
N LYS A 88 13.41 11.22 21.92
CA LYS A 88 12.79 11.81 20.73
C LYS A 88 13.21 11.09 19.46
N ILE A 89 12.26 10.83 18.60
CA ILE A 89 12.48 10.25 17.27
C ILE A 89 12.71 11.41 16.30
N LYS A 90 13.94 11.50 15.76
CA LYS A 90 14.33 12.60 14.88
C LYS A 90 14.19 12.26 13.39
N HIS A 91 14.37 10.99 13.05
CA HIS A 91 14.36 10.54 11.66
C HIS A 91 12.91 10.32 11.18
N PRO A 92 12.50 10.91 10.03
CA PRO A 92 11.11 10.81 9.53
C PRO A 92 10.61 9.37 9.36
N ASP A 93 11.42 8.49 8.75
CA ASP A 93 11.02 7.09 8.53
C ASP A 93 10.75 6.36 9.84
N MET A 94 11.59 6.62 10.86
CA MET A 94 11.40 6.03 12.18
C MET A 94 10.19 6.62 12.90
N GLN A 95 9.84 7.89 12.64
CA GLN A 95 8.62 8.49 13.19
C GLN A 95 7.37 7.76 12.70
N GLN A 96 7.29 7.44 11.41
CA GLN A 96 6.16 6.70 10.84
C GLN A 96 6.06 5.28 11.44
N LEU A 97 7.18 4.58 11.55
CA LEU A 97 7.21 3.24 12.16
C LEU A 97 6.81 3.28 13.64
N ALA A 98 7.28 4.29 14.39
CA ALA A 98 6.90 4.46 15.79
C ALA A 98 5.42 4.82 15.96
N ILE A 99 4.86 5.65 15.06
CA ILE A 99 3.41 5.93 15.02
C ILE A 99 2.64 4.63 14.81
N ARG A 100 3.06 3.80 13.85
CA ARG A 100 2.42 2.50 13.59
C ARG A 100 2.51 1.57 14.79
N ALA A 101 3.69 1.44 15.41
CA ALA A 101 3.86 0.64 16.61
C ALA A 101 2.98 1.13 17.77
N ASN A 102 2.89 2.45 17.98
CA ASN A 102 2.02 3.04 19.00
C ASN A 102 0.53 2.83 18.71
N GLN A 103 0.10 2.90 17.45
CA GLN A 103 -1.29 2.59 17.06
C GLN A 103 -1.66 1.15 17.41
N LEU A 104 -0.78 0.19 17.11
CA LEU A 104 -0.99 -1.21 17.46
C LEU A 104 -1.00 -1.43 18.98
N ALA A 105 -0.09 -0.76 19.68
CA ALA A 105 0.01 -0.85 21.13
C ALA A 105 -1.16 -0.16 21.88
N SER A 106 -1.83 0.81 21.26
CA SER A 106 -2.87 1.63 21.94
C SER A 106 -4.09 0.83 22.41
N GLY A 107 -4.33 -0.34 21.81
CA GLY A 107 -5.40 -1.27 22.20
C GLY A 107 -4.95 -2.42 23.10
N LEU A 108 -3.70 -2.43 23.52
CA LEU A 108 -3.06 -3.48 24.31
C LEU A 108 -2.44 -2.89 25.58
N ASP A 109 -2.30 -3.72 26.61
CA ASP A 109 -1.50 -3.40 27.79
C ASP A 109 -0.04 -3.83 27.51
N VAL A 110 0.81 -2.90 27.07
CA VAL A 110 2.17 -3.18 26.56
C VAL A 110 3.25 -2.61 27.49
N GLU A 111 4.13 -3.48 27.95
CA GLU A 111 5.36 -3.12 28.66
C GLU A 111 6.58 -3.32 27.74
N TYR A 112 7.49 -2.35 27.69
CA TYR A 112 8.71 -2.41 26.87
C TYR A 112 9.93 -2.68 27.75
N HIS A 113 10.74 -3.72 27.42
CA HIS A 113 11.92 -4.12 28.19
C HIS A 113 13.14 -4.24 27.28
N TRP A 114 14.19 -3.50 27.62
CA TRP A 114 15.49 -3.75 27.01
C TRP A 114 16.14 -4.98 27.62
N ILE A 115 16.65 -5.87 26.78
CA ILE A 115 17.38 -7.08 27.15
C ILE A 115 18.77 -7.10 26.50
N PRO A 116 19.78 -7.75 27.10
CA PRO A 116 21.04 -7.98 26.43
C PRO A 116 20.87 -8.87 25.19
N ARG A 117 21.73 -8.68 24.17
CA ARG A 117 21.67 -9.40 22.89
C ARG A 117 21.69 -10.94 23.06
N GLU A 118 22.43 -11.43 24.04
CA GLU A 118 22.50 -12.87 24.35
C GLU A 118 21.14 -13.46 24.74
N GLN A 119 20.20 -12.63 25.19
CA GLN A 119 18.84 -13.04 25.55
C GLN A 119 17.83 -12.86 24.41
N ASN A 120 18.25 -12.29 23.24
CA ASN A 120 17.42 -12.06 22.08
C ASN A 120 17.77 -12.98 20.87
N SER A 121 18.47 -14.07 21.14
CA SER A 121 19.07 -14.92 20.11
C SER A 121 18.08 -15.56 19.13
N ARG A 122 16.83 -15.78 19.54
CA ARG A 122 15.80 -16.34 18.66
C ARG A 122 15.36 -15.34 17.60
N ALA A 123 15.07 -14.11 18.00
CA ALA A 123 14.67 -13.06 17.08
C ALA A 123 15.86 -12.68 16.15
N ASP A 124 17.10 -12.62 16.68
CA ASP A 124 18.33 -12.44 15.88
C ASP A 124 18.47 -13.52 14.80
N ALA A 125 18.24 -14.80 15.15
CA ALA A 125 18.31 -15.90 14.19
C ALA A 125 17.27 -15.79 13.07
N LEU A 126 16.05 -15.34 13.37
CA LEU A 126 15.00 -15.11 12.39
C LEU A 126 15.31 -13.93 11.47
N ALA A 127 15.84 -12.85 12.02
CA ALA A 127 16.28 -11.71 11.22
C ALA A 127 17.41 -12.10 10.24
N ASN A 128 18.38 -12.87 10.72
CA ASN A 128 19.47 -13.41 9.90
C ASN A 128 18.94 -14.37 8.81
N LYS A 129 18.04 -15.28 9.17
CA LYS A 129 17.38 -16.20 8.23
C LYS A 129 16.69 -15.43 7.10
N ALA A 130 15.90 -14.41 7.43
CA ALA A 130 15.24 -13.58 6.43
C ALA A 130 16.22 -12.91 5.45
N MET A 131 17.38 -12.44 5.94
CA MET A 131 18.44 -11.87 5.10
C MET A 131 19.15 -12.90 4.22
N ASP A 132 19.31 -14.16 4.71
CA ASP A 132 19.98 -15.23 3.98
C ASP A 132 19.12 -15.79 2.86
N GLU A 133 17.84 -16.02 3.15
CA GLU A 133 16.88 -16.60 2.22
C GLU A 133 16.28 -15.54 1.29
N SER A 134 16.35 -14.25 1.66
CA SER A 134 15.68 -13.12 0.98
C SER A 134 14.17 -13.32 0.81
N GLU A 135 13.55 -14.02 1.75
CA GLU A 135 12.13 -14.41 1.76
C GLU A 135 11.52 -14.19 3.16
N ASP A 136 10.17 -14.03 3.18
CA ASP A 136 9.39 -13.98 4.40
C ASP A 136 8.98 -15.38 4.82
N SER A 137 9.00 -15.67 6.13
CA SER A 137 8.45 -16.90 6.68
C SER A 137 7.67 -16.62 7.97
N ILE A 138 6.52 -17.30 8.13
CA ILE A 138 5.71 -17.29 9.35
C ILE A 138 5.44 -18.75 9.71
N ALA A 139 5.87 -19.15 10.89
CA ALA A 139 5.63 -20.49 11.44
C ALA A 139 4.80 -20.37 12.71
N GLU A 140 3.55 -20.83 12.66
CA GLU A 140 2.67 -20.89 13.83
C GLU A 140 2.72 -22.30 14.43
N THR A 141 2.82 -22.37 15.75
CA THR A 141 2.67 -23.64 16.46
C THR A 141 1.17 -23.95 16.61
N PRO A 142 0.68 -25.10 16.13
CA PRO A 142 -0.72 -25.45 16.28
C PRO A 142 -1.07 -25.51 17.77
N ALA A 143 -2.01 -24.70 18.22
CA ALA A 143 -2.53 -24.74 19.57
C ALA A 143 -3.10 -26.14 19.85
N ALA A 144 -2.72 -26.74 20.99
CA ALA A 144 -3.24 -28.03 21.44
C ALA A 144 -4.78 -27.99 21.55
N PRO A 145 -5.50 -29.05 21.14
CA PRO A 145 -6.95 -28.99 20.95
C PRO A 145 -7.67 -28.94 22.27
N ALA A 146 -8.50 -27.93 22.46
CA ALA A 146 -9.59 -27.99 23.44
C ALA A 146 -10.62 -29.02 22.95
N VAL A 147 -10.93 -30.02 23.78
CA VAL A 147 -11.75 -31.22 23.52
C VAL A 147 -13.23 -30.86 23.37
N PRO A 148 -14.07 -31.71 22.81
CA PRO A 148 -14.86 -31.44 21.62
C PRO A 148 -16.36 -31.37 21.87
N SER A 149 -17.09 -30.86 20.95
CA SER A 149 -18.41 -31.44 20.64
C SER A 149 -18.55 -31.60 19.13
N ALA A 150 -18.80 -32.86 18.79
CA ALA A 150 -18.87 -33.39 17.45
C ALA A 150 -20.02 -32.81 16.64
N GLN A 151 -19.75 -32.46 15.39
CA GLN A 151 -20.62 -32.88 14.29
C GLN A 151 -19.84 -32.94 12.99
N LYS A 152 -19.75 -34.16 12.47
CA LYS A 152 -19.24 -34.47 11.13
C LYS A 152 -20.14 -33.79 10.09
N HIS A 153 -19.55 -32.96 9.23
CA HIS A 153 -20.16 -32.71 7.92
C HIS A 153 -19.14 -33.03 6.84
N GLN A 154 -19.58 -33.91 5.97
CA GLN A 154 -18.90 -34.41 4.79
C GLN A 154 -18.55 -33.25 3.86
N ILE A 155 -17.29 -33.24 3.40
CA ILE A 155 -16.90 -32.42 2.25
C ILE A 155 -17.40 -33.14 1.01
N SER A 156 -18.40 -32.58 0.40
CA SER A 156 -18.80 -32.87 -0.97
C SER A 156 -19.37 -31.62 -1.60
N SER A 157 -18.92 -31.38 -2.82
CA SER A 157 -19.47 -30.49 -3.83
C SER A 157 -19.10 -28.99 -3.79
N VAL A 158 -18.40 -28.64 -4.87
CA VAL A 158 -18.60 -27.42 -5.69
C VAL A 158 -19.24 -26.25 -4.95
N VAL A 159 -18.43 -25.24 -4.61
CA VAL A 159 -18.94 -23.96 -4.16
C VAL A 159 -19.63 -23.27 -5.35
N GLU A 160 -20.93 -23.42 -5.45
CA GLU A 160 -21.76 -22.50 -6.22
C GLU A 160 -21.63 -21.10 -5.57
N PHE A 161 -21.10 -20.15 -6.32
CA PHE A 161 -21.17 -18.75 -5.96
C PHE A 161 -22.63 -18.32 -5.92
N ASN A 162 -23.20 -18.36 -4.73
CA ASN A 162 -24.55 -17.85 -4.49
C ASN A 162 -24.53 -16.32 -4.61
N ARG A 163 -25.09 -15.81 -5.71
CA ARG A 163 -25.31 -14.39 -5.96
C ARG A 163 -26.45 -13.89 -5.09
N SER A 164 -26.21 -13.76 -3.80
CA SER A 164 -27.12 -13.08 -2.87
C SER A 164 -26.70 -11.63 -2.75
N ALA A 165 -27.72 -10.75 -2.68
CA ALA A 165 -27.67 -9.28 -2.61
C ALA A 165 -26.50 -8.66 -1.83
N PRO A 166 -26.15 -7.38 -2.08
CA PRO A 166 -24.95 -6.77 -1.56
C PRO A 166 -24.92 -6.85 -0.04
N SER A 167 -24.08 -7.73 0.48
CA SER A 167 -23.73 -7.67 1.90
C SER A 167 -23.21 -6.27 2.16
N SER A 168 -23.81 -5.59 3.14
CA SER A 168 -23.26 -4.34 3.66
C SER A 168 -21.80 -4.59 4.00
N VAL A 169 -20.90 -4.12 3.14
CA VAL A 169 -19.45 -4.23 3.36
C VAL A 169 -19.17 -3.48 4.64
N ARG A 170 -18.88 -4.21 5.71
CA ARG A 170 -18.58 -3.62 7.00
C ARG A 170 -17.19 -3.01 6.92
N ALA A 171 -17.08 -1.74 7.31
CA ALA A 171 -15.79 -1.10 7.44
C ALA A 171 -14.87 -1.92 8.35
N PRO A 172 -13.61 -2.11 8.01
CA PRO A 172 -12.66 -2.74 8.92
C PRO A 172 -12.60 -1.98 10.26
N GLY A 173 -12.57 -2.68 11.38
CA GLY A 173 -12.29 -2.08 12.68
C GLY A 173 -13.35 -1.12 13.26
N GLY A 174 -14.62 -1.15 12.82
CA GLY A 174 -15.68 -0.31 13.38
C GLY A 174 -15.68 1.16 12.90
N VAL A 175 -15.00 1.45 11.81
CA VAL A 175 -15.03 2.75 11.13
C VAL A 175 -16.46 3.11 10.71
N THR A 176 -16.89 4.34 11.00
CA THR A 176 -18.24 4.85 10.70
C THR A 176 -18.29 5.76 9.47
N GLU A 177 -17.13 6.05 8.87
CA GLU A 177 -17.03 6.90 7.70
C GLU A 177 -17.73 6.27 6.47
N PRO A 178 -18.36 7.09 5.60
CA PRO A 178 -19.03 6.57 4.42
C PRO A 178 -18.06 5.92 3.45
N LEU A 179 -18.44 4.78 2.89
CA LEU A 179 -17.67 4.06 1.89
C LEU A 179 -17.66 4.80 0.56
N THR A 180 -16.50 5.24 0.11
CA THR A 180 -16.30 5.80 -1.24
C THR A 180 -15.53 4.82 -2.10
N THR A 181 -16.09 4.45 -3.25
CA THR A 181 -15.39 3.60 -4.22
C THR A 181 -14.68 4.49 -5.25
N VAL A 182 -13.36 4.36 -5.33
CA VAL A 182 -12.54 5.07 -6.32
C VAL A 182 -12.12 4.10 -7.41
N ILE A 183 -12.53 4.36 -8.64
CA ILE A 183 -12.12 3.63 -9.82
C ILE A 183 -11.02 4.44 -10.51
N LEU A 184 -9.77 4.03 -10.31
CA LEU A 184 -8.60 4.65 -10.90
C LEU A 184 -8.40 4.14 -12.32
N VAL A 185 -8.29 5.06 -13.28
CA VAL A 185 -8.01 4.77 -14.69
C VAL A 185 -6.77 5.55 -15.11
N ARG A 186 -5.73 4.87 -15.59
CA ARG A 186 -4.63 5.55 -16.26
C ARG A 186 -5.08 6.04 -17.63
N HIS A 187 -4.64 7.22 -18.06
CA HIS A 187 -4.89 7.72 -19.42
C HIS A 187 -4.52 6.69 -20.51
N GLY A 188 -5.15 6.76 -21.67
CA GLY A 188 -4.86 5.95 -22.84
C GLY A 188 -3.47 6.23 -23.44
N ARG A 189 -3.08 5.41 -24.42
CA ARG A 189 -1.77 5.55 -25.10
C ARG A 189 -1.63 6.92 -25.79
N THR A 190 -0.39 7.43 -25.78
CA THR A 190 0.07 8.62 -26.51
C THR A 190 1.32 8.25 -27.31
N ALA A 191 1.79 9.09 -28.22
CA ALA A 191 3.05 8.86 -28.94
C ALA A 191 4.24 8.66 -27.98
N LEU A 192 4.28 9.38 -26.84
CA LEU A 192 5.31 9.19 -25.81
C LEU A 192 5.18 7.85 -25.11
N THR A 193 3.95 7.40 -24.80
CA THR A 193 3.72 6.07 -24.20
C THR A 193 4.17 4.95 -25.13
N GLU A 194 3.87 5.05 -26.43
CA GLU A 194 4.23 4.06 -27.44
C GLU A 194 5.75 3.98 -27.66
N SER A 195 6.44 5.12 -27.58
CA SER A 195 7.91 5.20 -27.64
C SER A 195 8.59 4.96 -26.29
N LYS A 196 7.85 4.57 -25.23
CA LYS A 196 8.35 4.30 -23.87
C LYS A 196 9.07 5.48 -23.23
N LYS A 197 8.71 6.70 -23.61
CA LYS A 197 9.27 7.93 -23.08
C LYS A 197 8.52 8.39 -21.83
N ILE A 198 9.26 8.96 -20.89
CA ILE A 198 8.72 9.60 -19.70
C ILE A 198 7.92 10.82 -20.13
N SER A 199 6.76 11.01 -19.52
CA SER A 199 5.85 12.13 -19.78
C SER A 199 5.24 12.62 -18.47
N GLY A 200 5.87 13.61 -17.88
CA GLY A 200 5.43 14.28 -16.64
C GLY A 200 4.36 15.33 -16.86
N SER A 201 4.27 16.24 -15.89
CA SER A 201 3.38 17.40 -15.94
C SER A 201 4.03 18.65 -16.56
N GLY A 202 5.35 18.70 -16.64
CA GLY A 202 6.11 19.87 -17.11
C GLY A 202 6.59 19.82 -18.56
N GLY A 203 6.56 18.63 -19.18
CA GLY A 203 7.07 18.42 -20.52
C GLY A 203 6.02 18.52 -21.63
N GLU A 204 6.26 17.80 -22.73
CA GLU A 204 5.31 17.71 -23.84
C GLU A 204 3.95 17.14 -23.37
N ASN A 205 2.86 17.77 -23.81
CA ASN A 205 1.49 17.44 -23.40
C ASN A 205 0.65 16.89 -24.56
N PRO A 206 0.95 15.68 -25.07
CA PRO A 206 0.26 15.10 -26.21
C PRO A 206 -1.17 14.68 -25.87
N PHE A 207 -2.03 14.68 -26.88
CA PHE A 207 -3.31 13.99 -26.86
C PHE A 207 -3.10 12.47 -27.01
N LEU A 208 -4.19 11.72 -26.90
CA LEU A 208 -4.18 10.28 -27.16
C LEU A 208 -3.82 9.99 -28.63
N SER A 209 -3.08 8.90 -28.85
CA SER A 209 -2.93 8.31 -30.17
C SER A 209 -4.25 7.65 -30.62
N GLU A 210 -4.35 7.26 -31.89
CA GLU A 210 -5.54 6.51 -32.37
C GLU A 210 -5.78 5.25 -31.53
N ALA A 211 -4.71 4.51 -31.26
CA ALA A 211 -4.79 3.34 -30.38
C ALA A 211 -5.23 3.69 -28.95
N GLY A 212 -4.76 4.82 -28.42
CA GLY A 212 -5.19 5.31 -27.10
C GLY A 212 -6.65 5.73 -27.04
N ILE A 213 -7.23 6.24 -28.16
CA ILE A 213 -8.65 6.54 -28.28
C ILE A 213 -9.48 5.23 -28.22
N GLU A 214 -9.04 4.18 -28.91
CA GLU A 214 -9.72 2.88 -28.87
C GLU A 214 -9.63 2.23 -27.48
N ASP A 215 -8.48 2.34 -26.81
CA ASP A 215 -8.32 1.93 -25.41
C ASP A 215 -9.30 2.69 -24.48
N ALA A 216 -9.43 4.01 -24.65
CA ALA A 216 -10.35 4.82 -23.88
C ALA A 216 -11.83 4.46 -24.11
N LYS A 217 -12.19 4.11 -25.34
CA LYS A 217 -13.52 3.59 -25.66
C LYS A 217 -13.76 2.21 -25.03
N ALA A 218 -12.73 1.36 -25.00
CA ALA A 218 -12.84 0.03 -24.39
C ALA A 218 -13.05 0.14 -22.86
N VAL A 219 -12.27 0.98 -22.18
CA VAL A 219 -12.47 1.21 -20.74
C VAL A 219 -13.82 1.86 -20.44
N ALA A 220 -14.31 2.76 -21.29
CA ALA A 220 -15.63 3.37 -21.14
C ALA A 220 -16.76 2.31 -21.18
N ARG A 221 -16.70 1.39 -22.13
CA ARG A 221 -17.64 0.26 -22.22
C ARG A 221 -17.58 -0.64 -20.99
N GLU A 222 -16.39 -0.87 -20.44
CA GLU A 222 -16.23 -1.69 -19.23
C GLU A 222 -16.79 -0.99 -18.00
N LEU A 223 -16.54 0.31 -17.85
CA LEU A 223 -17.06 1.12 -16.73
C LEU A 223 -18.59 1.22 -16.75
N ALA A 224 -19.24 1.18 -17.91
CA ALA A 224 -20.69 1.14 -18.03
C ALA A 224 -21.33 -0.13 -17.43
N LYS A 225 -20.55 -1.20 -17.25
CA LYS A 225 -21.01 -2.44 -16.63
C LYS A 225 -20.97 -2.40 -15.10
N VAL A 226 -20.26 -1.45 -14.50
CA VAL A 226 -20.16 -1.30 -13.03
C VAL A 226 -21.55 -1.07 -12.45
N GLY A 227 -21.92 -1.89 -11.46
CA GLY A 227 -23.23 -1.83 -10.84
C GLY A 227 -24.36 -2.57 -11.61
N THR A 228 -24.08 -3.10 -12.80
CA THR A 228 -25.09 -3.76 -13.64
C THR A 228 -24.72 -5.18 -14.06
N SER A 229 -23.49 -5.38 -14.50
CA SER A 229 -23.02 -6.67 -15.03
C SER A 229 -21.51 -6.84 -14.87
N GLY A 230 -20.99 -8.03 -15.21
CA GLY A 230 -19.56 -8.32 -15.15
C GLY A 230 -19.01 -8.44 -13.73
N PRO A 231 -17.69 -8.37 -13.57
CA PRO A 231 -17.02 -8.65 -12.28
C PRO A 231 -17.35 -7.63 -11.20
N TRP A 232 -17.77 -6.42 -11.57
CA TRP A 232 -18.06 -5.31 -10.66
C TRP A 232 -19.53 -4.94 -10.58
N ALA A 233 -20.43 -5.88 -10.93
CA ALA A 233 -21.89 -5.71 -10.85
C ALA A 233 -22.39 -5.45 -9.40
N HIS A 234 -21.58 -5.81 -8.41
CA HIS A 234 -21.87 -5.62 -6.99
C HIS A 234 -21.50 -4.22 -6.45
N LEU A 235 -20.80 -3.41 -7.23
CA LEU A 235 -20.47 -2.03 -6.88
C LEU A 235 -21.62 -1.08 -7.23
N GLN A 236 -21.60 0.13 -6.68
CA GLN A 236 -22.50 1.18 -7.14
C GLN A 236 -22.01 1.73 -8.51
N PRO A 237 -22.90 2.09 -9.43
CA PRO A 237 -22.51 2.73 -10.68
C PRO A 237 -21.71 4.01 -10.45
N PRO A 238 -20.79 4.38 -11.37
CA PRO A 238 -20.08 5.65 -11.30
C PRO A 238 -21.04 6.85 -11.27
N ALA A 239 -20.84 7.75 -10.31
CA ALA A 239 -21.63 8.95 -10.12
C ALA A 239 -20.89 10.24 -10.51
N ALA A 240 -19.57 10.19 -10.72
CA ALA A 240 -18.74 11.33 -11.06
C ALA A 240 -17.45 10.88 -11.76
N ILE A 241 -16.84 11.82 -12.50
CA ILE A 241 -15.52 11.64 -13.10
C ILE A 241 -14.65 12.83 -12.72
N VAL A 242 -13.46 12.55 -12.15
CA VAL A 242 -12.43 13.54 -11.86
C VAL A 242 -11.19 13.18 -12.68
N ALA A 243 -10.62 14.15 -13.38
CA ALA A 243 -9.42 13.96 -14.20
C ALA A 243 -8.27 14.84 -13.74
N SER A 244 -7.04 14.40 -13.96
CA SER A 244 -5.89 15.30 -14.03
C SER A 244 -6.11 16.30 -15.16
N PRO A 245 -5.64 17.57 -15.07
CA PRO A 245 -5.87 18.59 -16.10
C PRO A 245 -5.03 18.40 -17.38
N ILE A 246 -4.15 17.37 -17.41
CA ILE A 246 -3.25 17.12 -18.53
C ILE A 246 -4.03 16.53 -19.73
N ASN A 247 -3.72 16.98 -20.97
CA ASN A 247 -4.50 16.66 -22.17
C ASN A 247 -4.88 15.18 -22.32
N ARG A 248 -3.92 14.26 -22.13
CA ARG A 248 -4.15 12.83 -22.28
C ARG A 248 -5.16 12.27 -21.28
N THR A 249 -5.21 12.81 -20.07
CA THR A 249 -6.20 12.42 -19.04
C THR A 249 -7.55 13.03 -19.29
N VAL A 250 -7.59 14.33 -19.65
CA VAL A 250 -8.84 15.00 -20.01
C VAL A 250 -9.47 14.34 -21.23
N HIS A 251 -8.68 14.00 -22.25
CA HIS A 251 -9.18 13.31 -23.46
C HIS A 251 -9.75 11.93 -23.12
N THR A 252 -9.03 11.14 -22.31
CA THR A 252 -9.53 9.83 -21.83
C THR A 252 -10.82 9.99 -21.03
N ALA A 253 -10.85 10.93 -20.07
CA ALA A 253 -11.99 11.19 -19.22
C ALA A 253 -13.21 11.68 -20.01
N THR A 254 -13.00 12.50 -21.04
CA THR A 254 -14.08 13.01 -21.94
C THR A 254 -14.73 11.84 -22.68
N ILE A 255 -13.95 10.90 -23.21
CA ILE A 255 -14.50 9.71 -23.90
C ILE A 255 -15.32 8.86 -22.91
N ILE A 256 -14.81 8.68 -21.69
CA ILE A 256 -15.53 7.94 -20.64
C ILE A 256 -16.83 8.70 -20.28
N GLY A 257 -16.73 10.02 -20.06
CA GLY A 257 -17.87 10.85 -19.67
C GLY A 257 -18.98 10.87 -20.70
N GLN A 258 -18.65 10.98 -22.00
CA GLN A 258 -19.61 10.88 -23.09
C GLN A 258 -20.35 9.54 -23.09
N HIS A 259 -19.64 8.45 -22.81
CA HIS A 259 -20.23 7.10 -22.77
C HIS A 259 -21.13 6.87 -21.55
N LEU A 260 -20.74 7.41 -20.38
CA LEU A 260 -21.48 7.24 -19.13
C LEU A 260 -22.54 8.32 -18.88
N GLY A 261 -22.60 9.37 -19.71
CA GLY A 261 -23.48 10.53 -19.49
C GLY A 261 -23.06 11.40 -18.30
N LEU A 262 -21.77 11.43 -17.95
CA LEU A 262 -21.23 12.15 -16.80
C LEU A 262 -20.33 13.29 -17.25
N SER A 263 -20.41 14.44 -16.54
CA SER A 263 -19.47 15.54 -16.71
C SER A 263 -18.11 15.21 -16.11
N VAL A 264 -17.05 15.78 -16.69
CA VAL A 264 -15.68 15.66 -16.21
C VAL A 264 -15.30 16.90 -15.42
N GLU A 265 -14.80 16.71 -14.20
CA GLU A 265 -14.16 17.76 -13.39
C GLU A 265 -12.65 17.54 -13.40
N THR A 266 -11.87 18.59 -13.23
CA THR A 266 -10.40 18.49 -13.12
C THR A 266 -9.92 18.74 -11.69
N ASN A 267 -8.80 18.11 -11.34
CA ASN A 267 -8.10 18.32 -10.07
C ASN A 267 -6.59 18.32 -10.34
N ASP A 268 -5.93 19.44 -10.05
CA ASP A 268 -4.51 19.66 -10.32
C ASP A 268 -3.62 18.78 -9.44
N ASP A 269 -4.07 18.44 -8.25
CA ASP A 269 -3.32 17.63 -7.28
C ASP A 269 -3.08 16.18 -7.73
N ILE A 270 -3.89 15.68 -8.68
CA ILE A 270 -3.71 14.33 -9.24
C ILE A 270 -3.00 14.37 -10.62
N ALA A 271 -2.31 15.45 -10.95
CA ALA A 271 -1.44 15.51 -12.13
C ALA A 271 -0.22 14.60 -11.97
N GLU A 272 0.39 14.17 -13.08
CA GLU A 272 1.61 13.39 -13.06
C GLU A 272 2.74 14.14 -12.35
N ILE A 273 3.70 13.44 -11.78
CA ILE A 273 4.90 14.04 -11.21
C ILE A 273 5.66 14.81 -12.31
N ALA A 274 6.23 15.96 -11.96
CA ALA A 274 7.10 16.68 -12.87
C ALA A 274 8.48 15.99 -12.90
N PHE A 275 8.82 15.37 -14.03
CA PHE A 275 10.10 14.71 -14.19
C PHE A 275 11.24 15.66 -14.64
N GLY A 276 10.94 16.94 -14.89
CA GLY A 276 11.95 17.94 -15.26
C GLY A 276 12.73 17.53 -16.50
N ASP A 277 14.06 17.54 -16.41
CA ASP A 277 14.96 17.23 -17.53
C ASP A 277 14.86 15.76 -18.02
N TRP A 278 14.16 14.90 -17.30
CA TRP A 278 13.92 13.52 -17.74
C TRP A 278 12.72 13.37 -18.68
N ASP A 279 11.88 14.38 -18.78
CA ASP A 279 10.75 14.35 -19.70
C ASP A 279 11.22 14.16 -21.16
N GLY A 280 10.51 13.31 -21.89
CA GLY A 280 10.85 12.97 -23.28
C GLY A 280 11.98 11.96 -23.46
N HIS A 281 12.62 11.50 -22.38
CA HIS A 281 13.62 10.43 -22.41
C HIS A 281 12.99 9.09 -22.04
N THR A 282 13.63 7.99 -22.48
CA THR A 282 13.31 6.65 -21.96
C THR A 282 14.01 6.43 -20.61
N ASN A 283 13.55 5.44 -19.83
CA ASN A 283 14.22 5.08 -18.58
C ASN A 283 15.69 4.70 -18.78
N ASP A 284 16.02 4.03 -19.90
CA ASP A 284 17.38 3.63 -20.22
C ASP A 284 18.27 4.87 -20.52
N GLU A 285 17.74 5.85 -21.24
CA GLU A 285 18.43 7.13 -21.49
C GLU A 285 18.64 7.92 -20.20
N VAL A 286 17.63 7.96 -19.31
CA VAL A 286 17.78 8.60 -18.00
C VAL A 286 18.84 7.91 -17.16
N LEU A 287 18.81 6.58 -17.10
CA LEU A 287 19.82 5.81 -16.36
C LEU A 287 21.24 6.00 -16.93
N ALA A 288 21.37 6.17 -18.25
CA ALA A 288 22.67 6.42 -18.90
C ALA A 288 23.18 7.84 -18.63
N ASN A 289 22.31 8.86 -18.66
CA ASN A 289 22.70 10.26 -18.54
C ASN A 289 22.74 10.78 -17.09
N TRP A 290 21.91 10.25 -16.20
CA TRP A 290 21.78 10.65 -14.78
C TRP A 290 21.76 9.45 -13.83
N PRO A 291 22.76 8.55 -13.84
CA PRO A 291 22.72 7.29 -13.12
C PRO A 291 22.61 7.44 -11.59
N ASP A 292 23.29 8.44 -11.04
CA ASP A 292 23.34 8.65 -9.59
C ASP A 292 22.09 9.38 -9.09
N GLU A 293 21.60 10.37 -9.84
CA GLU A 293 20.35 11.08 -9.57
C GLU A 293 19.17 10.12 -9.64
N PHE A 294 19.11 9.25 -10.65
CA PHE A 294 18.03 8.28 -10.82
C PHE A 294 17.98 7.28 -9.67
N ARG A 295 19.12 6.73 -9.24
CA ARG A 295 19.19 5.80 -8.10
C ARG A 295 18.78 6.48 -6.80
N ARG A 296 19.25 7.73 -6.55
CA ARG A 296 18.89 8.48 -5.36
C ARG A 296 17.40 8.82 -5.32
N TRP A 297 16.84 9.24 -6.47
CA TRP A 297 15.41 9.54 -6.58
C TRP A 297 14.53 8.33 -6.27
N GLN A 298 14.91 7.14 -6.73
CA GLN A 298 14.15 5.92 -6.43
C GLN A 298 14.17 5.50 -4.95
N GLY A 299 15.19 5.91 -4.21
CA GLY A 299 15.39 5.54 -2.81
C GLY A 299 15.07 6.64 -1.80
N SER A 300 14.66 7.84 -2.24
CA SER A 300 14.50 8.99 -1.38
C SER A 300 13.19 9.76 -1.63
N TRP A 301 12.61 10.29 -0.57
CA TRP A 301 11.43 11.13 -0.64
C TRP A 301 11.75 12.56 -1.09
N ASP A 302 12.90 13.10 -0.71
CA ASP A 302 13.31 14.50 -0.86
C ASP A 302 14.14 14.78 -2.12
N VAL A 303 14.64 13.73 -2.78
CA VAL A 303 15.38 13.88 -4.04
C VAL A 303 14.42 14.07 -5.21
N ALA A 304 14.65 15.13 -5.99
CA ALA A 304 13.92 15.41 -7.22
C ALA A 304 14.77 15.10 -8.46
N PRO A 305 14.15 14.76 -9.60
CA PRO A 305 14.81 14.87 -10.89
C PRO A 305 15.31 16.31 -11.13
N PRO A 306 16.37 16.53 -11.91
CA PRO A 306 16.80 17.91 -12.24
C PRO A 306 15.65 18.72 -12.81
N ASN A 307 15.37 19.89 -12.22
CA ASN A 307 14.24 20.77 -12.56
C ASN A 307 12.84 20.12 -12.41
N GLY A 308 12.75 18.99 -11.69
CA GLY A 308 11.52 18.25 -11.46
C GLY A 308 10.96 18.39 -10.04
N GLU A 309 10.03 17.52 -9.69
CA GLU A 309 9.34 17.47 -8.40
C GLU A 309 9.86 16.31 -7.55
N SER A 310 10.11 16.54 -6.25
CA SER A 310 10.46 15.45 -5.33
C SER A 310 9.25 14.54 -5.07
N LEU A 311 9.51 13.29 -4.70
CA LEU A 311 8.44 12.36 -4.39
C LEU A 311 7.63 12.79 -3.17
N ASP A 312 8.25 13.48 -2.21
CA ASP A 312 7.58 14.04 -1.02
C ASP A 312 6.58 15.14 -1.40
N ALA A 313 7.03 16.15 -2.17
CA ALA A 313 6.14 17.21 -2.65
C ALA A 313 4.97 16.65 -3.48
N PHE A 314 5.29 15.70 -4.36
CA PHE A 314 4.32 14.98 -5.17
C PHE A 314 3.30 14.22 -4.30
N ASP A 315 3.77 13.42 -3.33
CA ASP A 315 2.88 12.64 -2.47
C ASP A 315 1.97 13.55 -1.63
N ILE A 316 2.51 14.61 -1.05
CA ILE A 316 1.73 15.59 -0.27
C ILE A 316 0.53 16.11 -1.08
N ARG A 317 0.76 16.55 -2.35
CA ARG A 317 -0.34 17.05 -3.18
C ARG A 317 -1.31 15.94 -3.60
N VAL A 318 -0.82 14.77 -3.97
CA VAL A 318 -1.68 13.64 -4.37
C VAL A 318 -2.56 13.19 -3.21
N GLN A 319 -2.03 13.12 -1.99
CA GLN A 319 -2.83 12.78 -0.81
C GLN A 319 -3.85 13.89 -0.47
N ARG A 320 -3.55 15.17 -0.72
CA ARG A 320 -4.52 16.25 -0.61
C ARG A 320 -5.66 16.06 -1.62
N GLY A 321 -5.33 15.88 -2.91
CA GLY A 321 -6.32 15.63 -3.95
C GLY A 321 -7.17 14.38 -3.68
N ARG A 322 -6.57 13.29 -3.17
CA ARG A 322 -7.30 12.09 -2.74
C ARG A 322 -8.32 12.43 -1.64
N ARG A 323 -7.91 13.11 -0.58
CA ARG A 323 -8.81 13.49 0.53
C ARG A 323 -9.95 14.39 0.05
N ASP A 324 -9.66 15.34 -0.82
CA ASP A 324 -10.68 16.23 -1.39
C ASP A 324 -11.71 15.45 -2.22
N ILE A 325 -11.26 14.50 -3.04
CA ILE A 325 -12.12 13.60 -3.81
C ILE A 325 -12.97 12.74 -2.85
N LEU A 326 -12.37 12.11 -1.85
CA LEU A 326 -13.10 11.28 -0.89
C LEU A 326 -14.15 12.09 -0.11
N LYS A 327 -13.83 13.30 0.30
CA LYS A 327 -14.75 14.20 0.99
C LYS A 327 -15.90 14.63 0.08
N LYS A 328 -15.60 15.02 -1.17
CA LYS A 328 -16.61 15.52 -2.13
C LYS A 328 -17.58 14.43 -2.57
N PHE A 329 -17.09 13.23 -2.75
CA PHE A 329 -17.86 12.09 -3.25
C PHE A 329 -18.12 11.01 -2.20
N ALA A 330 -18.19 11.40 -0.93
CA ALA A 330 -18.45 10.50 0.18
C ALA A 330 -19.70 9.63 -0.08
N GLY A 331 -19.58 8.33 0.10
CA GLY A 331 -20.68 7.37 -0.11
C GLY A 331 -20.97 7.01 -1.58
N LYS A 332 -20.17 7.49 -2.54
CA LYS A 332 -20.39 7.29 -3.98
C LYS A 332 -19.27 6.50 -4.64
N THR A 333 -19.48 6.10 -5.89
CA THR A 333 -18.43 5.61 -6.79
C THR A 333 -17.98 6.75 -7.69
N VAL A 334 -16.67 7.03 -7.71
CA VAL A 334 -16.04 8.08 -8.53
C VAL A 334 -14.96 7.47 -9.44
N VAL A 335 -14.98 7.82 -10.71
CA VAL A 335 -13.90 7.48 -11.65
C VAL A 335 -12.84 8.58 -11.58
N VAL A 336 -11.60 8.20 -11.34
CA VAL A 336 -10.44 9.10 -11.29
C VAL A 336 -9.51 8.76 -12.45
N VAL A 337 -9.45 9.64 -13.45
CA VAL A 337 -8.60 9.46 -14.63
C VAL A 337 -7.30 10.22 -14.42
N SER A 338 -6.21 9.48 -14.27
CA SER A 338 -4.92 10.06 -13.92
C SER A 338 -3.75 9.32 -14.60
N HIS A 339 -2.62 9.24 -13.97
CA HIS A 339 -1.35 8.77 -14.50
C HIS A 339 -0.78 7.62 -13.65
N VAL A 340 0.44 7.20 -13.96
CA VAL A 340 1.12 6.12 -13.24
C VAL A 340 1.37 6.48 -11.78
N MET A 341 2.05 7.62 -11.54
CA MET A 341 2.48 7.96 -10.18
C MET A 341 1.31 8.34 -9.26
N PRO A 342 0.33 9.17 -9.67
CA PRO A 342 -0.84 9.41 -8.82
C PRO A 342 -1.65 8.16 -8.51
N THR A 343 -1.86 7.26 -9.50
CA THR A 343 -2.52 5.97 -9.25
C THR A 343 -1.79 5.16 -8.18
N ARG A 344 -0.46 5.10 -8.26
CA ARG A 344 0.38 4.47 -7.23
C ARG A 344 0.28 5.17 -5.87
N GLY A 345 0.10 6.50 -5.86
CA GLY A 345 -0.13 7.28 -4.65
C GLY A 345 -1.43 6.90 -3.92
N PHE A 346 -2.52 6.69 -4.66
CA PHE A 346 -3.78 6.17 -4.10
C PHE A 346 -3.62 4.74 -3.57
N LEU A 347 -2.96 3.86 -4.33
CA LEU A 347 -2.68 2.48 -3.92
C LEU A 347 -1.76 2.44 -2.69
N ARG A 348 -0.74 3.32 -2.64
CA ARG A 348 0.13 3.47 -1.47
C ARG A 348 -0.65 3.85 -0.22
N ALA A 349 -1.56 4.81 -0.33
CA ALA A 349 -2.41 5.21 0.78
C ALA A 349 -3.31 4.05 1.24
N ALA A 350 -3.84 3.27 0.29
CA ALA A 350 -4.73 2.16 0.60
C ALA A 350 -4.04 0.97 1.30
N ASN A 351 -2.75 0.74 1.02
CA ASN A 351 -1.97 -0.33 1.65
C ASN A 351 -0.98 0.19 2.71
N GLU A 352 -1.08 1.48 3.07
CA GLU A 352 -0.19 2.16 4.03
C GLU A 352 1.30 1.97 3.70
N GLY A 353 1.61 1.85 2.40
CA GLY A 353 2.94 1.53 1.92
C GLY A 353 3.93 2.70 2.04
N GLY A 354 5.20 2.36 2.20
CA GLY A 354 6.31 3.29 2.12
C GLY A 354 6.68 3.65 0.66
N ILE A 355 7.88 4.21 0.46
CA ILE A 355 8.38 4.64 -0.85
C ILE A 355 8.35 3.52 -1.90
N SER A 356 8.61 2.28 -1.52
CA SER A 356 8.61 1.13 -2.42
C SER A 356 7.25 0.88 -3.10
N ALA A 357 6.15 1.34 -2.49
CA ALA A 357 4.82 1.23 -3.07
C ALA A 357 4.67 2.07 -4.36
N TYR A 358 5.53 3.06 -4.57
CA TYR A 358 5.59 3.81 -5.82
C TYR A 358 6.26 3.05 -6.98
N TRP A 359 7.01 2.01 -6.70
CA TRP A 359 7.78 1.29 -7.73
C TRP A 359 7.22 -0.07 -8.09
N ARG A 360 6.47 -0.71 -7.20
CA ARG A 360 6.01 -2.09 -7.37
C ARG A 360 4.77 -2.27 -8.26
N PRO A 361 3.67 -1.47 -8.13
CA PRO A 361 2.50 -1.68 -8.97
C PRO A 361 2.79 -1.32 -10.43
N GLN A 362 2.50 -2.25 -11.34
CA GLN A 362 2.42 -1.94 -12.76
C GLN A 362 1.07 -1.27 -13.03
N ILE A 363 1.07 -0.19 -13.81
CA ILE A 363 -0.13 0.55 -14.20
C ILE A 363 -0.09 0.73 -15.71
N SER A 364 -0.84 -0.08 -16.44
CA SER A 364 -0.92 -0.06 -17.91
C SER A 364 -1.83 1.08 -18.40
N PRO A 365 -1.64 1.63 -19.61
CA PRO A 365 -2.57 2.59 -20.20
C PRO A 365 -4.00 2.04 -20.20
N CYS A 366 -4.98 2.86 -19.88
CA CYS A 366 -6.39 2.50 -19.70
C CYS A 366 -6.67 1.29 -18.78
N SER A 367 -5.71 0.90 -17.92
CA SER A 367 -5.98 -0.09 -16.87
C SER A 367 -6.92 0.45 -15.81
N ILE A 368 -7.68 -0.44 -15.20
CA ILE A 368 -8.61 -0.16 -14.11
C ILE A 368 -8.03 -0.71 -12.80
N SER A 369 -7.95 0.16 -11.79
CA SER A 369 -7.70 -0.25 -10.40
C SER A 369 -8.85 0.28 -9.53
N ILE A 370 -9.36 -0.53 -8.61
CA ILE A 370 -10.50 -0.16 -7.77
C ILE A 370 -10.08 -0.23 -6.31
N VAL A 371 -10.28 0.88 -5.62
CA VAL A 371 -10.00 1.01 -4.19
C VAL A 371 -11.24 1.53 -3.49
N ARG A 372 -11.58 0.93 -2.38
CA ARG A 372 -12.64 1.38 -1.49
C ARG A 372 -12.01 2.08 -0.30
N PHE A 373 -12.50 3.28 0.02
CA PHE A 373 -12.04 4.06 1.16
C PHE A 373 -13.20 4.35 2.12
N TRP A 374 -12.96 4.17 3.39
CA TRP A 374 -13.80 4.66 4.47
C TRP A 374 -13.16 5.92 5.07
N GLY A 375 -13.41 7.07 4.44
CA GLY A 375 -12.69 8.30 4.73
C GLY A 375 -11.18 8.13 4.54
N ASP A 376 -10.41 8.61 5.52
CA ASP A 376 -8.94 8.49 5.56
C ASP A 376 -8.47 7.38 6.52
N GLN A 377 -9.42 6.62 7.10
CA GLN A 377 -9.15 5.70 8.21
C GLN A 377 -8.93 4.25 7.77
N ALA A 378 -9.57 3.83 6.68
CA ALA A 378 -9.43 2.47 6.19
C ALA A 378 -9.60 2.40 4.68
N ALA A 379 -8.97 1.41 4.06
CA ALA A 379 -9.09 1.16 2.63
C ALA A 379 -9.04 -0.34 2.30
N GLU A 380 -9.60 -0.69 1.15
CA GLU A 380 -9.56 -2.02 0.56
C GLU A 380 -9.22 -1.91 -0.92
N ILE A 381 -8.21 -2.65 -1.38
CA ILE A 381 -7.87 -2.74 -2.80
C ILE A 381 -8.66 -3.92 -3.39
N VAL A 382 -9.65 -3.62 -4.23
CA VAL A 382 -10.51 -4.63 -4.86
C VAL A 382 -9.81 -5.27 -6.06
N THR A 383 -9.13 -4.45 -6.87
CA THR A 383 -8.34 -4.91 -8.02
C THR A 383 -7.27 -3.89 -8.39
N MET A 384 -6.19 -4.35 -9.00
CA MET A 384 -5.13 -3.51 -9.56
C MET A 384 -4.84 -3.88 -10.99
N ASN A 385 -4.62 -2.85 -11.83
CA ASN A 385 -4.13 -2.97 -13.19
C ASN A 385 -4.93 -3.98 -14.06
N SER A 386 -6.25 -4.02 -13.91
CA SER A 386 -7.10 -4.85 -14.78
C SER A 386 -7.09 -4.30 -16.21
N THR A 387 -6.77 -5.15 -17.17
CA THR A 387 -6.66 -4.82 -18.60
C THR A 387 -7.48 -5.76 -19.50
N SER A 388 -8.31 -6.62 -18.91
CA SER A 388 -9.09 -7.63 -19.63
C SER A 388 -10.05 -7.08 -20.70
N HIS A 389 -10.36 -5.79 -20.62
CA HIS A 389 -11.21 -5.07 -21.57
C HIS A 389 -10.42 -4.49 -22.77
N LEU A 390 -9.09 -4.58 -22.78
CA LEU A 390 -8.19 -4.03 -23.79
C LEU A 390 -7.74 -5.08 -24.82
N VAL A 391 -8.60 -6.02 -25.20
CA VAL A 391 -8.28 -7.12 -26.14
C VAL A 391 -8.76 -6.77 -27.54
#